data_eab9890b2a5c454fdc74c5e2e83c87ce
#
_entry.id   eab9890b2a5c454fdc74c5e2e83c87ce
#
_cell.length_a   1.000
_cell.length_b   1.000
_cell.length_c   1.000
_cell.angle_alpha   90.00
_cell.angle_beta   90.00
_cell.angle_gamma   90.00
#
_symmetry.space_group_name_H-M   'P 1'
#
loop_
_entity.id
_entity.type
_entity.pdbx_description
1 polymer ?
#
loop_
_entity_poly.entity_id
_entity_poly.type
_entity_poly.pdbx_seq_one_letter_code
_entity_poly.pdbx_strand_id
1 'polypeptide(L)'
;MRTGRHLALAVGTVIALSACAPAAPPAVDTAADEAALKAATLTWLEAYNAGEVEKMVALYAADAVLMPPHAPVANGHAAIRAFLTADTAGARAGGIKLVPGPSTAGVAGDTGWESGTYTAKDASGATVDSGSYLSVSHKSNGRWLYYRDTYNSDRPLPAPAPAAAEKK
;
A
#
# COMPACT_ATOMS: atom_id res chain seq x y z
N MET A 1 -40.70 71.08 46.90
CA MET A 1 -40.93 70.16 45.72
C MET A 1 -39.65 69.47 45.40
N ARG A 2 -39.55 68.15 45.71
CA ARG A 2 -38.36 67.29 45.40
C ARG A 2 -38.85 66.18 44.57
N THR A 3 -38.48 66.16 43.31
CA THR A 3 -38.75 65.12 42.38
C THR A 3 -37.70 64.03 42.48
N GLY A 4 -38.10 62.84 42.99
CA GLY A 4 -37.24 61.63 43.04
C GLY A 4 -37.19 60.94 41.66
N ARG A 5 -35.97 60.75 41.17
CA ARG A 5 -35.73 59.96 39.97
C ARG A 5 -35.46 58.50 40.41
N HIS A 6 -36.35 57.58 40.07
CA HIS A 6 -36.14 56.16 40.24
C HIS A 6 -35.29 55.64 39.10
N LEU A 7 -34.06 55.13 39.47
CA LEU A 7 -33.18 54.46 38.53
C LEU A 7 -33.52 52.96 38.54
N ALA A 8 -34.10 52.47 37.44
CA ALA A 8 -34.39 51.06 37.28
C ALA A 8 -33.13 50.35 36.78
N LEU A 9 -32.59 49.43 37.61
CA LEU A 9 -31.44 48.58 37.27
C LEU A 9 -31.99 47.33 36.52
N ALA A 10 -31.74 47.22 35.21
CA ALA A 10 -32.09 46.04 34.42
C ALA A 10 -30.93 45.01 34.56
N VAL A 11 -31.19 43.91 35.26
CA VAL A 11 -30.29 42.76 35.36
C VAL A 11 -30.49 41.89 34.13
N GLY A 12 -29.57 41.94 33.16
CA GLY A 12 -29.57 41.07 32.00
C GLY A 12 -28.99 39.69 32.38
N THR A 13 -29.84 38.67 32.35
CA THR A 13 -29.37 37.26 32.56
C THR A 13 -28.74 36.75 31.24
N VAL A 14 -27.43 36.58 31.24
CA VAL A 14 -26.71 35.92 30.14
C VAL A 14 -26.85 34.41 30.27
N ILE A 15 -27.66 33.78 29.44
CA ILE A 15 -27.77 32.33 29.34
C ILE A 15 -26.59 31.85 28.47
N ALA A 16 -25.57 31.27 29.09
CA ALA A 16 -24.48 30.58 28.38
C ALA A 16 -25.03 29.25 27.84
N LEU A 17 -25.27 29.14 26.55
CA LEU A 17 -25.51 27.88 25.88
C LEU A 17 -24.14 27.12 25.80
N SER A 18 -23.90 26.21 26.73
CA SER A 18 -22.83 25.21 26.58
C SER A 18 -23.22 24.25 25.46
N ALA A 19 -22.67 24.47 24.25
CA ALA A 19 -22.76 23.51 23.17
C ALA A 19 -21.94 22.27 23.57
N CYS A 20 -22.61 21.17 23.96
CA CYS A 20 -21.99 19.86 24.06
C CYS A 20 -21.57 19.44 22.64
N ALA A 21 -20.31 19.64 22.28
CA ALA A 21 -19.75 18.98 21.11
C ALA A 21 -19.76 17.45 21.36
N PRO A 22 -20.27 16.63 20.43
CA PRO A 22 -20.20 15.18 20.60
C PRO A 22 -18.73 14.78 20.77
N ALA A 23 -18.47 13.91 21.76
CA ALA A 23 -17.14 13.36 21.97
C ALA A 23 -16.69 12.62 20.70
N ALA A 24 -15.47 12.88 20.23
CA ALA A 24 -14.91 12.13 19.12
C ALA A 24 -14.94 10.63 19.49
N PRO A 25 -15.31 9.75 18.54
CA PRO A 25 -15.24 8.31 18.78
C PRO A 25 -13.83 7.93 19.23
N PRO A 26 -13.68 6.93 20.12
CA PRO A 26 -12.37 6.48 20.57
C PRO A 26 -11.54 6.06 19.35
N ALA A 27 -10.26 6.42 19.35
CA ALA A 27 -9.34 5.97 18.31
C ALA A 27 -9.30 4.43 18.30
N VAL A 28 -9.55 3.84 17.13
CA VAL A 28 -9.43 2.39 16.93
C VAL A 28 -7.95 2.06 16.94
N ASP A 29 -7.53 1.08 17.72
CA ASP A 29 -6.16 0.56 17.68
C ASP A 29 -5.97 -0.27 16.41
N THR A 30 -5.22 0.26 15.45
CA THR A 30 -4.92 -0.37 14.16
C THR A 30 -3.55 -1.03 14.12
N ALA A 31 -2.76 -0.95 15.20
CA ALA A 31 -1.37 -1.37 15.22
C ALA A 31 -1.16 -2.84 14.84
N ALA A 32 -2.05 -3.73 15.31
CA ALA A 32 -1.99 -5.16 14.99
C ALA A 32 -2.29 -5.41 13.50
N ASP A 33 -3.23 -4.69 12.91
CA ASP A 33 -3.60 -4.80 11.51
C ASP A 33 -2.52 -4.20 10.60
N GLU A 34 -1.92 -3.09 10.97
CA GLU A 34 -0.77 -2.50 10.27
C GLU A 34 0.45 -3.43 10.30
N ALA A 35 0.71 -4.07 11.42
CA ALA A 35 1.76 -5.09 11.53
C ALA A 35 1.46 -6.32 10.65
N ALA A 36 0.19 -6.74 10.55
CA ALA A 36 -0.22 -7.85 9.70
C ALA A 36 -0.06 -7.54 8.20
N LEU A 37 -0.34 -6.30 7.77
CA LEU A 37 -0.09 -5.85 6.39
C LEU A 37 1.41 -5.94 6.05
N LYS A 38 2.27 -5.41 6.90
CA LYS A 38 3.74 -5.48 6.74
C LYS A 38 4.26 -6.92 6.73
N ALA A 39 3.71 -7.78 7.60
CA ALA A 39 4.07 -9.20 7.62
C ALA A 39 3.66 -9.93 6.33
N ALA A 40 2.52 -9.57 5.72
CA ALA A 40 2.12 -10.12 4.42
C ALA A 40 3.12 -9.76 3.33
N THR A 41 3.62 -8.53 3.30
CA THR A 41 4.65 -8.10 2.33
C THR A 41 5.98 -8.86 2.55
N LEU A 42 6.41 -9.04 3.78
CA LEU A 42 7.61 -9.84 4.06
C LEU A 42 7.44 -11.30 3.60
N THR A 43 6.27 -11.89 3.87
CA THR A 43 5.94 -13.25 3.40
C THR A 43 5.95 -13.33 1.86
N TRP A 44 5.43 -12.30 1.18
CA TRP A 44 5.44 -12.22 -0.27
C TRP A 44 6.87 -12.17 -0.82
N LEU A 45 7.74 -11.32 -0.23
CA LEU A 45 9.15 -11.18 -0.63
C LEU A 45 9.94 -12.48 -0.40
N GLU A 46 9.72 -13.16 0.72
CA GLU A 46 10.33 -14.46 0.99
C GLU A 46 9.92 -15.51 -0.04
N ALA A 47 8.61 -15.58 -0.35
CA ALA A 47 8.08 -16.49 -1.35
C ALA A 47 8.61 -16.15 -2.76
N TYR A 48 8.71 -14.88 -3.11
CA TYR A 48 9.31 -14.43 -4.37
C TYR A 48 10.76 -14.91 -4.50
N ASN A 49 11.57 -14.66 -3.49
CA ASN A 49 12.98 -15.06 -3.47
C ASN A 49 13.21 -16.58 -3.50
N ALA A 50 12.21 -17.33 -3.03
CA ALA A 50 12.20 -18.81 -3.08
C ALA A 50 11.59 -19.34 -4.41
N GLY A 51 10.88 -18.50 -5.19
CA GLY A 51 10.12 -18.90 -6.37
C GLY A 51 8.84 -19.67 -6.04
N GLU A 52 8.27 -19.44 -4.87
CA GLU A 52 7.07 -20.12 -4.36
C GLU A 52 5.80 -19.38 -4.80
N VAL A 53 5.50 -19.47 -6.12
CA VAL A 53 4.42 -18.71 -6.78
C VAL A 53 3.07 -18.89 -6.09
N GLU A 54 2.71 -20.11 -5.69
CA GLU A 54 1.40 -20.36 -5.06
C GLU A 54 1.27 -19.71 -3.68
N LYS A 55 2.38 -19.56 -2.95
CA LYS A 55 2.38 -18.80 -1.69
C LYS A 55 2.12 -17.32 -1.92
N MET A 56 2.71 -16.74 -2.97
CA MET A 56 2.42 -15.36 -3.35
C MET A 56 0.97 -15.18 -3.76
N VAL A 57 0.46 -16.04 -4.67
CA VAL A 57 -0.93 -15.97 -5.17
C VAL A 57 -1.94 -16.09 -4.02
N ALA A 58 -1.66 -16.89 -2.99
CA ALA A 58 -2.52 -17.03 -1.82
C ALA A 58 -2.64 -15.77 -0.93
N LEU A 59 -1.79 -14.76 -1.16
CA LEU A 59 -1.88 -13.46 -0.48
C LEU A 59 -2.78 -12.47 -1.23
N TYR A 60 -3.24 -12.79 -2.43
CA TYR A 60 -4.14 -11.95 -3.23
C TYR A 60 -5.60 -12.36 -3.05
N ALA A 61 -6.50 -11.41 -3.12
CA ALA A 61 -7.93 -11.66 -3.25
C ALA A 61 -8.24 -12.27 -4.62
N ALA A 62 -9.33 -13.00 -4.75
CA ALA A 62 -9.69 -13.69 -6.00
C ALA A 62 -9.86 -12.72 -7.20
N ASP A 63 -10.33 -11.50 -6.91
CA ASP A 63 -10.53 -10.39 -7.85
C ASP A 63 -9.44 -9.31 -7.78
N ALA A 64 -8.28 -9.66 -7.23
CA ALA A 64 -7.15 -8.76 -7.12
C ALA A 64 -6.62 -8.33 -8.49
N VAL A 65 -6.01 -7.15 -8.50
CA VAL A 65 -5.36 -6.58 -9.69
C VAL A 65 -3.92 -6.25 -9.34
N LEU A 66 -2.99 -6.87 -10.05
CA LEU A 66 -1.57 -6.53 -10.00
C LEU A 66 -1.21 -5.70 -11.23
N MET A 67 -0.59 -4.56 -10.99
CA MET A 67 -0.17 -3.58 -11.99
C MET A 67 1.36 -3.47 -12.01
N PRO A 68 2.06 -4.39 -12.67
CA PRO A 68 3.52 -4.39 -12.72
C PRO A 68 4.05 -3.32 -13.70
N PRO A 69 5.29 -2.84 -13.51
CA PRO A 69 5.93 -1.97 -14.48
C PRO A 69 6.19 -2.73 -15.80
N HIS A 70 6.06 -2.04 -16.91
CA HIS A 70 6.42 -2.54 -18.26
C HIS A 70 5.72 -3.84 -18.70
N ALA A 71 4.61 -4.19 -18.07
CA ALA A 71 3.82 -5.38 -18.41
C ALA A 71 2.32 -5.08 -18.35
N PRO A 72 1.48 -5.85 -19.04
CA PRO A 72 0.04 -5.73 -18.92
C PRO A 72 -0.46 -5.97 -17.49
N VAL A 73 -1.57 -5.31 -17.16
CA VAL A 73 -2.26 -5.52 -15.87
C VAL A 73 -2.71 -6.98 -15.76
N ALA A 74 -2.42 -7.61 -14.62
CA ALA A 74 -2.83 -8.97 -14.31
C ALA A 74 -4.09 -8.97 -13.41
N ASN A 75 -5.20 -9.45 -13.92
CA ASN A 75 -6.48 -9.48 -13.23
C ASN A 75 -6.81 -10.89 -12.72
N GLY A 76 -6.98 -11.02 -11.41
CA GLY A 76 -7.34 -12.27 -10.74
C GLY A 76 -6.20 -13.29 -10.66
N HIS A 77 -6.42 -14.36 -9.90
CA HIS A 77 -5.38 -15.34 -9.56
C HIS A 77 -4.70 -15.97 -10.78
N ALA A 78 -5.44 -16.25 -11.86
CA ALA A 78 -4.85 -16.92 -13.04
C ALA A 78 -3.82 -16.03 -13.74
N ALA A 79 -4.14 -14.76 -13.98
CA ALA A 79 -3.24 -13.81 -14.63
C ALA A 79 -2.07 -13.43 -13.71
N ILE A 80 -2.33 -13.23 -12.41
CA ILE A 80 -1.29 -12.95 -11.40
C ILE A 80 -0.31 -14.13 -11.31
N ARG A 81 -0.81 -15.37 -11.26
CA ARG A 81 0.03 -16.57 -11.28
C ARG A 81 0.92 -16.64 -12.51
N ALA A 82 0.35 -16.41 -13.70
CA ALA A 82 1.11 -16.44 -14.95
C ALA A 82 2.23 -15.39 -14.95
N PHE A 83 1.91 -14.16 -14.53
CA PHE A 83 2.90 -13.11 -14.41
C PHE A 83 4.01 -13.47 -13.40
N LEU A 84 3.65 -13.83 -12.16
CA LEU A 84 4.61 -14.16 -11.10
C LEU A 84 5.49 -15.36 -11.46
N THR A 85 4.95 -16.34 -12.21
CA THR A 85 5.73 -17.50 -12.68
C THR A 85 6.85 -17.06 -13.64
N ALA A 86 6.53 -16.20 -14.59
CA ALA A 86 7.52 -15.69 -15.55
C ALA A 86 8.55 -14.79 -14.89
N ASP A 87 8.08 -13.87 -14.03
CA ASP A 87 8.90 -12.88 -13.35
C ASP A 87 9.90 -13.55 -12.37
N THR A 88 9.43 -14.44 -11.50
CA THR A 88 10.31 -15.18 -10.58
C THR A 88 11.28 -16.09 -11.29
N ALA A 89 10.88 -16.71 -12.41
CA ALA A 89 11.81 -17.53 -13.21
C ALA A 89 12.95 -16.67 -13.79
N GLY A 90 12.63 -15.49 -14.31
CA GLY A 90 13.61 -14.53 -14.80
C GLY A 90 14.55 -14.02 -13.70
N ALA A 91 13.99 -13.63 -12.56
CA ALA A 91 14.78 -13.18 -11.41
C ALA A 91 15.75 -14.26 -10.92
N ARG A 92 15.29 -15.51 -10.78
CA ARG A 92 16.13 -16.63 -10.35
C ARG A 92 17.23 -16.97 -11.35
N ALA A 93 16.93 -16.93 -12.65
CA ALA A 93 17.93 -17.13 -13.70
C ALA A 93 19.03 -16.05 -13.65
N GLY A 94 18.68 -14.83 -13.28
CA GLY A 94 19.62 -13.73 -13.07
C GLY A 94 20.28 -13.70 -11.68
N GLY A 95 19.93 -14.63 -10.78
CA GLY A 95 20.42 -14.61 -9.39
C GLY A 95 19.91 -13.43 -8.57
N ILE A 96 18.78 -12.85 -9.01
CA ILE A 96 18.22 -11.63 -8.39
C ILE A 96 17.41 -12.00 -7.15
N LYS A 97 17.58 -11.20 -6.08
CA LYS A 97 16.77 -11.25 -4.86
C LYS A 97 16.24 -9.88 -4.51
N LEU A 98 15.00 -9.82 -4.07
CA LEU A 98 14.38 -8.61 -3.53
C LEU A 98 14.68 -8.49 -2.04
N VAL A 99 15.04 -7.28 -1.63
CA VAL A 99 15.32 -6.91 -0.24
C VAL A 99 14.38 -5.79 0.14
N PRO A 100 13.57 -5.95 1.22
CA PRO A 100 12.66 -4.90 1.66
C PRO A 100 13.42 -3.66 2.15
N GLY A 101 12.90 -2.50 1.84
CA GLY A 101 13.26 -1.23 2.43
C GLY A 101 12.25 -0.78 3.50
N PRO A 102 12.33 0.46 3.97
CA PRO A 102 11.35 1.04 4.87
C PRO A 102 9.95 1.04 4.28
N SER A 103 8.93 0.78 5.13
CA SER A 103 7.52 0.86 4.75
C SER A 103 6.67 1.52 5.82
N THR A 104 5.52 2.05 5.37
CA THR A 104 4.44 2.56 6.21
C THR A 104 3.14 1.86 5.83
N ALA A 105 2.27 1.65 6.81
CA ALA A 105 0.96 1.05 6.60
C ALA A 105 -0.10 1.88 7.33
N GLY A 106 -1.34 1.77 6.90
CA GLY A 106 -2.49 2.36 7.57
C GLY A 106 -3.75 1.56 7.29
N VAL A 107 -4.73 1.66 8.20
CA VAL A 107 -5.96 0.87 8.19
C VAL A 107 -7.16 1.77 8.44
N ALA A 108 -8.24 1.53 7.69
CA ALA A 108 -9.55 2.14 7.89
C ALA A 108 -10.62 1.05 7.73
N GLY A 109 -11.16 0.54 8.85
CA GLY A 109 -12.09 -0.60 8.86
C GLY A 109 -11.44 -1.85 8.24
N ASP A 110 -12.10 -2.44 7.26
CA ASP A 110 -11.62 -3.64 6.56
C ASP A 110 -10.77 -3.32 5.31
N THR A 111 -10.34 -2.07 5.16
CA THR A 111 -9.42 -1.64 4.10
C THR A 111 -8.12 -1.16 4.72
N GLY A 112 -7.00 -1.68 4.22
CA GLY A 112 -5.67 -1.27 4.62
C GLY A 112 -4.79 -1.01 3.42
N TRP A 113 -3.68 -0.32 3.63
CA TRP A 113 -2.67 -0.04 2.62
C TRP A 113 -1.28 -0.17 3.22
N GLU A 114 -0.34 -0.52 2.39
CA GLU A 114 1.10 -0.44 2.70
C GLU A 114 1.83 0.18 1.52
N SER A 115 2.74 1.10 1.82
CA SER A 115 3.66 1.69 0.85
C SER A 115 5.08 1.57 1.37
N GLY A 116 6.00 1.20 0.51
CA GLY A 116 7.39 1.03 0.89
C GLY A 116 8.31 1.01 -0.31
N THR A 117 9.56 0.69 -0.03
CA THR A 117 10.61 0.58 -1.05
C THR A 117 11.21 -0.81 -1.06
N TYR A 118 11.89 -1.13 -2.14
CA TYR A 118 12.67 -2.36 -2.25
C TYR A 118 13.95 -2.11 -3.04
N THR A 119 14.90 -3.02 -2.89
CA THR A 119 16.08 -3.12 -3.76
C THR A 119 16.16 -4.52 -4.34
N ALA A 120 16.53 -4.61 -5.61
CA ALA A 120 16.90 -5.87 -6.25
C ALA A 120 18.42 -6.02 -6.24
N LYS A 121 18.91 -7.13 -5.72
CA LYS A 121 20.34 -7.43 -5.63
C LYS A 121 20.67 -8.68 -6.44
N ASP A 122 21.81 -8.65 -7.11
CA ASP A 122 22.37 -9.83 -7.81
C ASP A 122 23.08 -10.79 -6.85
N ALA A 123 23.62 -11.87 -7.40
CA ALA A 123 24.32 -12.91 -6.64
C ALA A 123 25.61 -12.39 -5.96
N SER A 124 26.17 -11.26 -6.41
CA SER A 124 27.33 -10.61 -5.76
C SER A 124 26.93 -9.71 -4.59
N GLY A 125 25.60 -9.43 -4.43
CA GLY A 125 25.06 -8.51 -3.47
C GLY A 125 25.00 -7.06 -3.97
N ALA A 126 25.37 -6.80 -5.22
CA ALA A 126 25.26 -5.47 -5.83
C ALA A 126 23.79 -5.14 -6.10
N THR A 127 23.41 -3.89 -5.84
CA THR A 127 22.07 -3.39 -6.19
C THR A 127 21.99 -3.21 -7.71
N VAL A 128 21.07 -3.93 -8.34
CA VAL A 128 20.83 -3.87 -9.80
C VAL A 128 19.56 -3.13 -10.16
N ASP A 129 18.64 -2.96 -9.20
CA ASP A 129 17.43 -2.16 -9.33
C ASP A 129 16.95 -1.69 -7.96
N SER A 130 16.10 -0.68 -7.95
CA SER A 130 15.32 -0.24 -6.80
C SER A 130 13.94 0.21 -7.25
N GLY A 131 13.03 0.36 -6.31
CA GLY A 131 11.70 0.85 -6.60
C GLY A 131 10.86 1.04 -5.35
N SER A 132 9.65 1.47 -5.59
CA SER A 132 8.62 1.65 -4.57
C SER A 132 7.40 0.80 -4.90
N TYR A 133 6.61 0.48 -3.90
CA TYR A 133 5.35 -0.22 -4.06
C TYR A 133 4.24 0.44 -3.26
N LEU A 134 3.02 0.21 -3.69
CA LEU A 134 1.79 0.52 -2.97
C LEU A 134 0.83 -0.64 -3.15
N SER A 135 0.43 -1.24 -2.05
CA SER A 135 -0.63 -2.23 -2.01
C SER A 135 -1.83 -1.72 -1.22
N VAL A 136 -3.03 -1.99 -1.72
CA VAL A 136 -4.29 -1.87 -0.99
C VAL A 136 -4.80 -3.26 -0.72
N SER A 137 -5.15 -3.54 0.53
CA SER A 137 -5.64 -4.84 0.97
C SER A 137 -7.03 -4.74 1.57
N HIS A 138 -7.80 -5.82 1.45
CA HIS A 138 -9.06 -5.98 2.14
C HIS A 138 -8.95 -7.11 3.17
N LYS A 139 -9.58 -6.90 4.34
CA LYS A 139 -9.67 -7.90 5.40
C LYS A 139 -10.85 -8.83 5.11
N SER A 140 -10.57 -10.11 4.92
CA SER A 140 -11.58 -11.15 4.68
C SER A 140 -11.31 -12.34 5.59
N ASN A 141 -12.31 -12.73 6.37
CA ASN A 141 -12.20 -13.83 7.35
C ASN A 141 -10.98 -13.69 8.28
N GLY A 142 -10.71 -12.48 8.75
CA GLY A 142 -9.59 -12.18 9.64
C GLY A 142 -8.21 -12.12 8.97
N ARG A 143 -8.13 -12.26 7.65
CA ARG A 143 -6.88 -12.19 6.87
C ARG A 143 -6.88 -10.97 5.97
N TRP A 144 -5.75 -10.29 5.88
CA TRP A 144 -5.49 -9.25 4.91
C TRP A 144 -5.06 -9.87 3.58
N LEU A 145 -5.76 -9.52 2.49
CA LEU A 145 -5.46 -9.99 1.13
C LEU A 145 -5.26 -8.80 0.22
N TYR A 146 -4.21 -8.81 -0.59
CA TYR A 146 -3.97 -7.79 -1.61
C TYR A 146 -5.16 -7.72 -2.56
N TYR A 147 -5.67 -6.50 -2.75
CA TYR A 147 -6.78 -6.20 -3.66
C TYR A 147 -6.31 -5.38 -4.86
N ARG A 148 -5.45 -4.39 -4.62
CA ARG A 148 -4.75 -3.61 -5.65
C ARG A 148 -3.30 -3.54 -5.27
N ASP A 149 -2.44 -3.88 -6.22
CA ASP A 149 -1.02 -3.97 -5.98
C ASP A 149 -0.27 -3.40 -7.17
N THR A 150 0.69 -2.53 -6.89
CA THR A 150 1.52 -1.88 -7.91
C THR A 150 2.91 -1.60 -7.38
N TYR A 151 3.86 -1.63 -8.28
CA TYR A 151 5.23 -1.22 -7.98
C TYR A 151 5.86 -0.57 -9.22
N ASN A 152 6.94 0.16 -9.03
CA ASN A 152 7.75 0.73 -10.10
C ASN A 152 9.18 0.22 -10.02
N SER A 153 9.92 0.36 -11.12
CA SER A 153 11.37 0.26 -11.16
C SER A 153 11.95 1.65 -11.35
N ASP A 154 13.01 1.96 -10.64
CA ASP A 154 13.76 3.22 -10.77
C ASP A 154 14.76 3.16 -11.94
N ARG A 155 14.89 1.99 -12.59
CA ARG A 155 15.75 1.85 -13.77
C ARG A 155 15.15 2.57 -14.98
N PRO A 156 15.96 3.31 -15.73
CA PRO A 156 15.52 3.82 -17.01
C PRO A 156 15.07 2.68 -17.94
N LEU A 157 14.07 2.94 -18.75
CA LEU A 157 13.70 2.02 -19.84
C LEU A 157 14.93 1.77 -20.72
N PRO A 158 15.12 0.54 -21.22
CA PRO A 158 16.12 0.29 -22.26
C PRO A 158 15.89 1.25 -23.42
N ALA A 159 16.99 1.82 -23.94
CA ALA A 159 16.87 2.64 -25.14
C ALA A 159 16.18 1.85 -26.27
N PRO A 160 15.29 2.48 -27.05
CA PRO A 160 14.69 1.81 -28.20
C PRO A 160 15.79 1.19 -29.07
N ALA A 161 15.59 -0.05 -29.49
CA ALA A 161 16.50 -0.67 -30.45
C ALA A 161 16.63 0.25 -31.69
N PRO A 162 17.83 0.44 -32.24
CA PRO A 162 17.99 1.19 -33.47
C PRO A 162 17.03 0.66 -34.51
N ALA A 163 16.26 1.54 -35.14
CA ALA A 163 15.38 1.15 -36.25
C ALA A 163 16.24 0.37 -37.26
N ALA A 164 15.78 -0.86 -37.60
CA ALA A 164 16.48 -1.63 -38.61
C ALA A 164 16.60 -0.79 -39.86
N ALA A 165 17.83 -0.54 -40.28
CA ALA A 165 18.07 0.23 -41.50
C ALA A 165 17.36 -0.48 -42.64
N GLU A 166 16.35 0.18 -43.24
CA GLU A 166 15.72 -0.32 -44.46
C GLU A 166 16.82 -0.48 -45.50
N LYS A 167 17.11 -1.73 -45.85
CA LYS A 167 17.96 -2.04 -46.99
C LYS A 167 17.22 -1.59 -48.26
N LYS A 168 17.68 -0.52 -48.87
CA LYS A 168 17.27 -0.13 -50.24
C LYS A 168 17.77 -1.12 -51.25
#